data_91ddc6d4053833f422aca908fb6907b9
#
_entry.id   91ddc6d4053833f422aca908fb6907b9
#
_cell.length_a   1.000
_cell.length_b   1.000
_cell.length_c   1.000
_cell.angle_alpha   90.00
_cell.angle_beta   90.00
_cell.angle_gamma   90.00
#
_symmetry.space_group_name_H-M   'P 1'
#
loop_
_entity.id
_entity.type
_entity.pdbx_description
1 polymer ?
#
loop_
_entity_poly.entity_id
_entity_poly.type
_entity_poly.pdbx_seq_one_letter_code
_entity_poly.pdbx_strand_id
1 'polypeptide(L)'
;VFVILAMQQPRADTISTDIRDNLGARVSLGTLSREGYQMAFGCSVDAAPIEEKGTGYIMLDGWDAPRPFKAPFADYSKVDYPKELKRLYIAAQRRNGVSPVNPEGETAEKPADIQDA
;
A
#
# COMPACT_ATOMS: atom_id res chain seq x y z
N VAL A 1 -3.26 15.65 0.53
CA VAL A 1 -4.14 14.50 0.25
C VAL A 1 -3.27 13.33 -0.19
N PHE A 2 -3.47 12.17 0.42
CA PHE A 2 -2.83 10.93 0.03
C PHE A 2 -3.84 10.05 -0.70
N VAL A 3 -3.42 9.48 -1.83
CA VAL A 3 -4.25 8.58 -2.62
C VAL A 3 -3.55 7.25 -2.78
N ILE A 4 -4.26 6.17 -2.48
CA ILE A 4 -3.82 4.79 -2.72
C ILE A 4 -4.81 4.17 -3.71
N LEU A 5 -4.31 3.74 -4.85
CA LEU A 5 -5.08 3.03 -5.86
C LEU A 5 -4.61 1.57 -5.91
N ALA A 6 -5.53 0.64 -5.76
CA ALA A 6 -5.24 -0.79 -5.86
C ALA A 6 -6.17 -1.43 -6.90
N MET A 7 -5.62 -2.26 -7.76
CA MET A 7 -6.37 -2.93 -8.82
C MET A 7 -5.70 -4.24 -9.23
N GLN A 8 -6.47 -5.14 -9.80
CA GLN A 8 -5.97 -6.45 -10.24
C GLN A 8 -5.22 -6.37 -11.58
N GLN A 9 -5.73 -5.59 -12.51
CA GLN A 9 -5.10 -5.35 -13.81
C GLN A 9 -5.22 -3.87 -14.18
N PRO A 10 -4.09 -3.17 -14.33
CA PRO A 10 -4.13 -1.81 -14.84
C PRO A 10 -4.52 -1.82 -16.31
N ARG A 11 -5.58 -1.11 -16.64
CA ARG A 11 -6.06 -0.88 -18.00
C ARG A 11 -6.17 0.60 -18.28
N ALA A 12 -5.98 0.98 -19.54
CA ALA A 12 -6.05 2.37 -19.96
C ALA A 12 -7.44 3.00 -19.76
N ASP A 13 -8.48 2.18 -19.78
CA ASP A 13 -9.86 2.59 -19.51
C ASP A 13 -10.16 2.77 -18.01
N THR A 14 -9.32 2.21 -17.16
CA THR A 14 -9.47 2.27 -15.69
C THR A 14 -8.65 3.39 -15.07
N ILE A 15 -7.44 3.59 -15.54
CA ILE A 15 -6.55 4.67 -15.09
C ILE A 15 -5.96 5.39 -16.30
N SER A 16 -6.20 6.69 -16.39
CA SER A 16 -5.55 7.51 -17.41
C SER A 16 -4.03 7.60 -17.14
N THR A 17 -3.27 7.82 -18.20
CA THR A 17 -1.83 8.07 -18.13
C THR A 17 -1.48 9.22 -17.21
N ASP A 18 -2.31 10.25 -17.21
CA ASP A 18 -2.09 11.45 -16.39
C ASP A 18 -2.17 11.12 -14.89
N ILE A 19 -3.14 10.30 -14.49
CA ILE A 19 -3.24 9.85 -13.09
C ILE A 19 -2.04 8.99 -12.72
N ARG A 20 -1.69 8.01 -13.56
CA ARG A 20 -0.54 7.14 -13.34
C ARG A 20 0.74 7.93 -13.15
N ASP A 21 1.00 8.90 -14.02
CA ASP A 21 2.26 9.63 -14.03
C ASP A 21 2.38 10.61 -12.85
N ASN A 22 1.27 10.92 -12.19
CA ASN A 22 1.24 11.70 -10.95
C ASN A 22 1.36 10.86 -9.68
N LEU A 23 1.40 9.53 -9.79
CA LEU A 23 1.63 8.66 -8.64
C LEU A 23 3.13 8.51 -8.36
N GLY A 24 3.58 8.99 -7.21
CA GLY A 24 5.00 8.97 -6.82
C GLY A 24 5.55 7.58 -6.50
N ALA A 25 4.69 6.61 -6.27
CA ALA A 25 5.09 5.22 -6.06
C ALA A 25 4.14 4.28 -6.81
N ARG A 26 4.71 3.34 -7.54
CA ARG A 26 3.96 2.34 -8.31
C ARG A 26 4.52 0.96 -8.00
N VAL A 27 3.64 0.02 -7.69
CA VAL A 27 4.00 -1.33 -7.23
C VAL A 27 3.19 -2.35 -8.01
N SER A 28 3.84 -3.39 -8.49
CA SER A 28 3.18 -4.59 -9.00
C SER A 28 3.52 -5.78 -8.12
N LEU A 29 2.57 -6.67 -7.94
CA LEU A 29 2.78 -7.95 -7.26
C LEU A 29 2.51 -9.09 -8.24
N GLY A 30 3.38 -10.07 -8.26
CA GLY A 30 3.32 -11.18 -9.19
C GLY A 30 3.66 -10.78 -10.61
N THR A 31 3.39 -11.69 -11.54
CA THR A 31 3.66 -11.48 -12.97
C THR A 31 2.51 -10.74 -13.62
N LEU A 32 2.81 -9.64 -14.28
CA LEU A 32 1.87 -8.96 -15.16
C LEU A 32 2.14 -9.32 -16.63
N SER A 33 1.16 -9.10 -17.48
CA SER A 33 1.39 -9.11 -18.94
C SER A 33 2.31 -7.95 -19.33
N ARG A 34 2.84 -8.01 -20.53
CA ARG A 34 3.68 -6.92 -21.07
C ARG A 34 2.92 -5.59 -21.06
N GLU A 35 1.66 -5.63 -21.48
CA GLU A 35 0.77 -4.47 -21.45
C GLU A 35 0.49 -4.00 -20.02
N GLY A 36 0.36 -4.95 -19.06
CA GLY A 36 0.18 -4.65 -17.65
C GLY A 36 1.38 -3.88 -17.07
N TYR A 37 2.60 -4.29 -17.37
CA TYR A 37 3.80 -3.56 -16.95
C TYR A 37 3.88 -2.19 -17.59
N GLN A 38 3.58 -2.09 -18.89
CA GLN A 38 3.55 -0.82 -19.60
C GLN A 38 2.53 0.15 -18.98
N MET A 39 1.37 -0.36 -18.59
CA MET A 39 0.33 0.45 -17.94
C MET A 39 0.69 0.82 -16.51
N ALA A 40 1.33 -0.08 -15.76
CA ALA A 40 1.71 0.19 -14.37
C ALA A 40 2.89 1.16 -14.27
N PHE A 41 3.93 0.96 -15.06
CA PHE A 41 5.20 1.68 -14.93
C PHE A 41 5.50 2.67 -16.06
N GLY A 42 4.77 2.60 -17.16
CA GLY A 42 5.03 3.42 -18.33
C GLY A 42 6.23 2.94 -19.17
N CYS A 43 6.78 1.79 -18.83
CA CYS A 43 7.92 1.20 -19.56
C CYS A 43 7.78 -0.33 -19.59
N SER A 44 8.53 -0.95 -20.51
CA SER A 44 8.60 -2.41 -20.56
C SER A 44 9.47 -2.93 -19.41
N VAL A 45 9.02 -4.03 -18.81
CA VAL A 45 9.81 -4.78 -17.84
C VAL A 45 10.12 -6.13 -18.46
N ASP A 46 11.39 -6.42 -18.64
CA ASP A 46 11.85 -7.74 -19.07
C ASP A 46 11.96 -8.64 -17.83
N ALA A 47 10.84 -9.18 -17.45
CA ALA A 47 10.73 -9.97 -16.24
C ALA A 47 10.45 -11.43 -16.56
N ALA A 48 11.24 -12.32 -15.96
CA ALA A 48 10.88 -13.73 -15.89
C ALA A 48 9.59 -13.90 -15.07
N PRO A 49 8.81 -14.97 -15.30
CA PRO A 49 7.64 -15.25 -14.49
C PRO A 49 7.99 -15.30 -13.00
N ILE A 50 7.19 -14.62 -12.18
CA ILE A 50 7.38 -14.56 -10.73
C ILE A 50 6.57 -15.70 -10.11
N GLU A 51 7.25 -16.67 -9.53
CA GLU A 51 6.62 -17.81 -8.86
C GLU A 51 6.41 -17.57 -7.37
N GLU A 52 7.25 -16.72 -6.77
CA GLU A 52 7.21 -16.46 -5.34
C GLU A 52 6.14 -15.42 -4.98
N LYS A 53 5.23 -15.78 -4.08
CA LYS A 53 4.19 -14.86 -3.58
C LYS A 53 4.81 -13.66 -2.86
N GLY A 54 4.21 -12.51 -3.05
CA GLY A 54 4.66 -11.26 -2.43
C GLY A 54 5.86 -10.62 -3.12
N THR A 55 6.34 -11.18 -4.21
CA THR A 55 7.42 -10.63 -5.02
C THR A 55 6.84 -9.84 -6.20
N GLY A 56 7.51 -8.79 -6.59
CA GLY A 56 7.09 -7.96 -7.71
C GLY A 56 8.09 -6.88 -8.05
N TYR A 57 7.60 -5.78 -8.56
CA TYR A 57 8.40 -4.63 -8.95
C TYR A 57 7.86 -3.36 -8.30
N ILE A 58 8.77 -2.47 -7.94
CA ILE A 58 8.46 -1.15 -7.42
C ILE A 58 9.21 -0.08 -8.23
N MET A 59 8.53 1.01 -8.50
CA MET A 59 9.10 2.20 -9.10
C MET A 59 8.71 3.41 -8.28
N LEU A 60 9.69 4.14 -7.81
CA LEU A 60 9.50 5.40 -7.10
C LEU A 60 9.77 6.59 -8.01
N ASP A 61 9.24 7.72 -7.63
CA ASP A 61 9.51 8.97 -8.34
C ASP A 61 11.01 9.26 -8.42
N GLY A 62 11.46 9.69 -9.59
CA GLY A 62 12.87 9.91 -9.86
C GLY A 62 13.67 8.67 -10.27
N TRP A 63 13.07 7.49 -10.26
CA TRP A 63 13.72 6.29 -10.77
C TRP A 63 13.54 6.15 -12.27
N ASP A 64 14.58 5.70 -12.95
CA ASP A 64 14.61 5.47 -14.39
C ASP A 64 13.98 4.12 -14.81
N ALA A 65 13.92 3.17 -13.89
CA ALA A 65 13.35 1.84 -14.14
C ALA A 65 12.77 1.21 -12.87
N PRO A 66 11.78 0.31 -13.01
CA PRO A 66 11.30 -0.50 -11.90
C PRO A 66 12.39 -1.42 -11.36
N ARG A 67 12.37 -1.65 -10.05
CA ARG A 67 13.29 -2.55 -9.36
C ARG A 67 12.53 -3.69 -8.70
N PRO A 68 13.10 -4.91 -8.69
CA PRO A 68 12.51 -6.03 -7.98
C PRO A 68 12.37 -5.73 -6.50
N PHE A 69 11.29 -6.21 -5.88
CA PHE A 69 11.10 -6.12 -4.45
C PHE A 69 10.32 -7.33 -3.92
N LYS A 70 10.41 -7.55 -2.62
CA LYS A 70 9.66 -8.58 -1.92
C LYS A 70 8.92 -7.95 -0.75
N ALA A 71 7.60 -8.10 -0.76
CA ALA A 71 6.76 -7.65 0.34
C ALA A 71 6.90 -8.62 1.53
N PRO A 72 6.92 -8.13 2.77
CA PRO A 72 6.91 -8.99 3.94
C PRO A 72 5.60 -9.78 4.00
N PHE A 73 5.70 -11.03 4.42
CA PHE A 73 4.52 -11.88 4.59
C PHE A 73 3.76 -11.50 5.87
N ALA A 74 2.49 -11.19 5.72
CA ALA A 74 1.59 -10.92 6.82
C ALA A 74 0.97 -12.24 7.32
N ASP A 75 1.53 -12.80 8.39
CA ASP A 75 1.04 -14.04 8.98
C ASP A 75 -0.02 -13.75 10.05
N TYR A 76 -1.28 -13.80 9.64
CA TYR A 76 -2.42 -13.54 10.50
C TYR A 76 -2.60 -14.58 11.62
N SER A 77 -1.94 -15.75 11.51
CA SER A 77 -1.96 -16.76 12.59
C SER A 77 -1.10 -16.36 13.78
N LYS A 78 -0.12 -15.49 13.57
CA LYS A 78 0.85 -15.06 14.58
C LYS A 78 0.61 -13.66 15.11
N VAL A 79 0.02 -12.79 14.30
CA VAL A 79 -0.16 -11.38 14.64
C VAL A 79 -1.57 -10.92 14.28
N ASP A 80 -2.22 -10.27 15.21
CA ASP A 80 -3.47 -9.54 14.96
C ASP A 80 -3.13 -8.20 14.27
N TYR A 81 -3.02 -8.23 12.95
CA TYR A 81 -2.66 -7.06 12.15
C TYR A 81 -3.61 -5.88 12.31
N PRO A 82 -4.95 -6.05 12.34
CA PRO A 82 -5.85 -4.94 12.59
C PRO A 82 -5.54 -4.21 13.89
N LYS A 83 -5.26 -4.95 14.96
CA LYS A 83 -4.89 -4.38 16.26
C LYS A 83 -3.55 -3.64 16.20
N GLU A 84 -2.55 -4.23 15.56
CA GLU A 84 -1.24 -3.60 15.41
C GLU A 84 -1.28 -2.35 14.54
N LEU A 85 -2.03 -2.36 13.43
CA LEU A 85 -2.23 -1.18 12.59
C LEU A 85 -2.92 -0.06 13.35
N LYS A 86 -3.95 -0.38 14.14
CA LYS A 86 -4.63 0.59 14.99
C LYS A 86 -3.67 1.21 16.01
N ARG A 87 -2.84 0.39 16.65
CA ARG A 87 -1.82 0.86 17.59
C ARG A 87 -0.81 1.82 16.93
N LEU A 88 -0.31 1.46 15.74
CA LEU A 88 0.62 2.29 14.97
C LEU A 88 -0.02 3.61 14.52
N TYR A 89 -1.26 3.57 14.09
CA TYR A 89 -2.02 4.75 13.70
C TYR A 89 -2.17 5.74 14.86
N ILE A 90 -2.57 5.26 16.04
CA ILE A 90 -2.70 6.09 17.24
C ILE A 90 -1.34 6.69 17.63
N ALA A 91 -0.27 5.88 17.61
CA ALA A 91 1.07 6.36 17.92
C ALA A 91 1.55 7.44 16.92
N ALA A 92 1.24 7.29 15.65
CA ALA A 92 1.57 8.28 14.63
C ALA A 92 0.81 9.60 14.84
N GLN A 93 -0.47 9.53 15.18
CA GLN A 93 -1.26 10.73 15.47
C GLN A 93 -0.72 11.49 16.69
N ARG A 94 -0.39 10.79 17.78
CA ARG A 94 0.23 11.41 18.96
C ARG A 94 1.55 12.09 18.63
N ARG A 95 2.41 11.43 17.83
CA ARG A 95 3.68 12.01 17.40
C ARG A 95 3.49 13.27 16.58
N ASN A 96 2.43 13.35 15.79
CA ASN A 96 2.12 14.52 14.96
C ASN A 96 1.31 15.60 15.71
N GLY A 97 1.11 15.46 17.01
CA GLY A 97 0.37 16.42 17.83
C GLY A 97 -1.14 16.42 17.61
N VAL A 98 -1.66 15.36 17.01
CA VAL A 98 -3.09 15.18 16.76
C VAL A 98 -3.66 14.27 17.84
N SER A 99 -4.83 14.61 18.38
CA SER A 99 -5.55 13.71 19.29
C SER A 99 -5.89 12.42 18.56
N PRO A 100 -5.56 11.26 19.13
CA PRO A 100 -5.77 10.00 18.44
C PRO A 100 -7.26 9.71 18.28
N VAL A 101 -7.64 9.48 17.05
CA VAL A 101 -8.98 9.07 16.65
C VAL A 101 -8.89 7.66 16.09
N ASN A 102 -9.80 6.81 16.50
CA ASN A 102 -9.94 5.47 15.98
C ASN A 102 -10.47 5.53 14.52
N PRO A 103 -10.13 4.59 13.67
CA PRO A 103 -10.65 4.54 12.30
C PRO A 103 -12.18 4.51 12.20
N GLU A 104 -12.86 4.13 13.26
CA GLU A 104 -14.32 4.14 13.37
C GLU A 104 -14.90 5.49 13.81
N GLY A 105 -14.06 6.52 13.97
CA GLY A 105 -14.46 7.87 14.35
C GLY A 105 -14.56 8.14 15.85
N GLU A 106 -14.30 7.15 16.68
CA GLU A 106 -14.27 7.34 18.14
C GLU A 106 -12.87 7.79 18.58
N THR A 107 -12.81 8.67 19.57
CA THR A 107 -11.54 9.05 20.18
C THR A 107 -10.92 7.86 20.91
N ALA A 108 -9.62 7.65 20.71
CA ALA A 108 -8.90 6.55 21.36
C ALA A 108 -8.77 6.72 22.87
N GLU A 109 -8.93 7.93 23.37
CA GLU A 109 -9.02 8.23 24.79
C GLU A 109 -10.49 8.16 25.20
N LYS A 110 -10.94 6.99 25.54
CA LYS A 110 -12.20 6.89 26.24
C LYS A 110 -12.04 7.25 27.70
N PRO A 111 -13.06 7.87 28.27
CA PRO A 111 -13.05 8.16 29.67
C PRO A 111 -12.88 6.90 30.53
N ALA A 112 -12.43 7.07 31.71
CA ALA A 112 -12.13 5.99 32.64
C ALA A 112 -13.32 5.06 33.00
N ASP A 113 -14.52 5.40 32.59
CA ASP A 113 -15.72 4.56 32.73
C ASP A 113 -15.63 3.21 32.05
N ILE A 114 -14.75 3.09 31.03
CA ILE A 114 -14.48 1.81 30.41
C ILE A 114 -13.85 0.81 31.37
N GLN A 115 -13.15 1.29 32.37
CA GLN A 115 -12.49 0.45 33.35
C GLN A 115 -13.46 -0.28 34.24
N ASP A 116 -14.68 0.18 34.29
CA ASP A 116 -15.71 -0.37 35.11
C ASP A 116 -16.41 -1.59 34.52
N ALA A 117 -16.04 -1.88 33.32
CA ALA A 117 -16.57 -3.05 32.60
C ALA A 117 -15.83 -4.33 32.99
#